data_9e3039007af0de5ae78047915dacd2a4
#
_entry.id   9e3039007af0de5ae78047915dacd2a4
#
_cell.length_a   1.000
_cell.length_b   1.000
_cell.length_c   1.000
_cell.angle_alpha   90.00
_cell.angle_beta   90.00
_cell.angle_gamma   90.00
#
_symmetry.space_group_name_H-M   'P 1'
#
loop_
_entity.id
_entity.type
_entity.pdbx_description
1 polymer ?
#
loop_
_entity_poly.entity_id
_entity_poly.type
_entity_poly.pdbx_seq_one_letter_code
_entity_poly.pdbx_strand_id
1 'polypeptide(L)'
;MRKNKNKRQPAKRKAASQTQNSKRPCSDSPKRTENPQLTPFEIFFKEIEKFSKLHMKDRDRVQEILQSMQKAGSKTLQVISDFDMTLTRFEYNGKRCPTCHNILERSDAISSDCKKKLQELLDKYYPIEIDTKRSVEEKMPLMVEWWTKAHELLVNQKIKKDGLAEAVKDSEAKLRDGYQYFFDHLNEHSIPLLIFSAGIGDILEEVIRQTEVFHPNVKVISNYMDFDESGVLKAFKGELIHIYNKKEGALLNTGHFQELRTRTNVLLLGDSLGDLNMADGVQDMENILKIGFLNDKVEERKQSYLDSYDIVLIKHETLGVPNAVIRFLTDSN
;
A
#
# COMPACT_ATOMS: atom_id res chain seq x y z
N MET A 1 68.69 44.69 43.49
CA MET A 1 68.77 46.13 43.93
C MET A 1 67.42 46.50 44.52
N ARG A 2 67.41 46.69 45.73
CA ARG A 2 66.95 47.83 46.53
C ARG A 2 65.48 48.14 46.42
N LYS A 3 64.70 47.91 47.41
CA LYS A 3 64.50 48.59 48.75
C LYS A 3 63.09 49.20 48.71
N ASN A 4 62.24 49.02 49.55
CA ASN A 4 62.04 49.14 50.97
C ASN A 4 60.77 49.91 51.33
N LYS A 5 60.03 49.35 52.24
CA LYS A 5 59.58 49.97 53.51
C LYS A 5 58.37 50.93 53.36
N ASN A 6 57.46 51.02 54.17
CA ASN A 6 57.19 50.61 55.56
C ASN A 6 55.82 51.16 56.00
N LYS A 7 55.09 50.37 56.87
CA LYS A 7 54.51 50.78 58.11
C LYS A 7 53.40 51.86 58.10
N ARG A 8 52.32 51.80 58.74
CA ARG A 8 51.96 51.41 60.12
C ARG A 8 50.43 51.49 60.32
N GLN A 9 49.93 50.57 61.12
CA GLN A 9 48.65 50.71 61.85
C GLN A 9 48.85 51.81 62.95
N PRO A 10 47.80 52.26 63.71
CA PRO A 10 46.78 51.46 64.37
C PRO A 10 45.42 52.15 64.69
N ALA A 11 44.47 51.28 65.08
CA ALA A 11 43.63 51.33 66.32
C ALA A 11 42.27 52.03 66.36
N LYS A 12 41.28 51.20 66.61
CA LYS A 12 40.20 51.24 67.62
C LYS A 12 39.12 52.33 67.60
N ARG A 13 37.86 51.97 67.44
CA ARG A 13 36.87 51.76 68.53
C ARG A 13 35.45 51.55 67.99
N LYS A 14 34.84 50.50 68.52
CA LYS A 14 33.46 50.20 68.90
C LYS A 14 32.38 51.25 68.62
N ALA A 15 31.28 50.80 68.06
CA ALA A 15 29.95 50.84 68.70
C ALA A 15 28.94 50.00 67.94
N ALA A 16 28.16 49.25 68.65
CA ALA A 16 27.07 48.40 68.24
C ALA A 16 25.79 49.18 67.97
N SER A 17 24.96 48.76 67.07
CA SER A 17 23.51 48.69 67.31
C SER A 17 22.80 47.98 66.15
N GLN A 18 22.18 46.88 66.50
CA GLN A 18 20.79 46.46 66.17
C GLN A 18 20.31 46.39 64.72
N THR A 19 20.20 45.12 64.30
CA THR A 19 18.97 44.45 63.85
C THR A 19 18.00 45.22 62.97
N GLN A 20 17.89 44.75 61.67
CA GLN A 20 16.56 44.42 61.17
C GLN A 20 16.68 43.38 60.05
N ASN A 21 16.10 42.24 60.35
CA ASN A 21 15.87 41.09 59.41
C ASN A 21 14.81 41.50 58.42
N SER A 22 15.14 41.66 57.14
CA SER A 22 14.15 41.68 56.10
C SER A 22 14.43 40.49 55.15
N LYS A 23 13.68 39.42 55.38
CA LYS A 23 13.53 38.29 54.41
C LYS A 23 12.98 38.85 53.14
N ARG A 24 13.77 38.79 52.05
CA ARG A 24 13.24 38.89 50.71
C ARG A 24 12.59 37.56 50.35
N PRO A 25 11.37 37.57 49.79
CA PRO A 25 10.77 36.32 49.27
C PRO A 25 11.53 35.88 48.03
N CYS A 26 11.91 34.61 48.02
CA CYS A 26 12.33 33.90 46.82
C CYS A 26 11.19 33.98 45.78
N SER A 27 11.44 34.65 44.68
CA SER A 27 10.58 34.58 43.51
C SER A 27 10.77 33.19 42.90
N ASP A 28 9.88 32.26 43.26
CA ASP A 28 9.67 31.05 42.48
C ASP A 28 9.13 31.47 41.09
N SER A 29 10.01 31.55 40.11
CA SER A 29 9.62 31.59 38.73
C SER A 29 8.94 30.27 38.40
N PRO A 30 7.72 30.27 37.84
CA PRO A 30 7.07 29.03 37.43
C PRO A 30 7.98 28.37 36.40
N LYS A 31 8.43 27.14 36.70
CA LYS A 31 9.04 26.26 35.70
C LYS A 31 8.05 26.18 34.52
N ARG A 32 8.43 26.74 33.37
CA ARG A 32 7.75 26.45 32.11
C ARG A 32 7.76 24.93 31.97
N THR A 33 6.62 24.32 32.12
CA THR A 33 6.38 22.97 31.68
C THR A 33 6.49 23.02 30.13
N GLU A 34 7.65 22.66 29.61
CA GLU A 34 7.80 22.39 28.18
C GLU A 34 6.80 21.30 27.89
N ASN A 35 5.84 21.59 26.99
CA ASN A 35 4.97 20.58 26.44
C ASN A 35 5.89 19.54 25.79
N PRO A 36 5.83 18.27 26.16
CA PRO A 36 6.67 17.26 25.54
C PRO A 36 6.42 17.28 24.02
N GLN A 37 7.46 17.58 23.26
CA GLN A 37 7.38 17.48 21.81
C GLN A 37 7.06 16.03 21.46
N LEU A 38 6.03 15.85 20.62
CA LEU A 38 5.63 14.53 20.14
C LEU A 38 6.77 13.89 19.37
N THR A 39 6.99 12.60 19.60
CA THR A 39 7.93 11.80 18.82
C THR A 39 7.45 11.68 17.38
N PRO A 40 8.35 11.42 16.40
CA PRO A 40 7.97 11.18 15.00
C PRO A 40 6.89 10.09 14.87
N PHE A 41 6.96 9.02 15.67
CA PHE A 41 5.94 7.97 15.68
C PHE A 41 4.58 8.45 16.23
N GLU A 42 4.57 9.26 17.28
CA GLU A 42 3.31 9.83 17.77
C GLU A 42 2.67 10.76 16.74
N ILE A 43 3.46 11.52 15.99
CA ILE A 43 2.97 12.34 14.89
C ILE A 43 2.38 11.46 13.79
N PHE A 44 3.12 10.43 13.36
CA PHE A 44 2.67 9.47 12.35
C PHE A 44 1.36 8.78 12.75
N PHE A 45 1.29 8.20 13.96
CA PHE A 45 0.07 7.53 14.40
C PHE A 45 -1.10 8.50 14.53
N LYS A 46 -0.91 9.70 15.03
CA LYS A 46 -1.95 10.75 15.06
C LYS A 46 -2.43 11.13 13.66
N GLU A 47 -1.57 11.06 12.68
CA GLU A 47 -1.95 11.33 11.30
C GLU A 47 -2.82 10.21 10.74
N ILE A 48 -2.38 8.95 10.83
CA ILE A 48 -3.12 7.83 10.25
C ILE A 48 -4.41 7.52 11.03
N GLU A 49 -4.46 7.77 12.33
CA GLU A 49 -5.66 7.61 13.16
C GLU A 49 -6.77 8.63 12.83
N LYS A 50 -6.48 9.69 12.06
CA LYS A 50 -7.51 10.58 11.51
C LYS A 50 -8.35 9.92 10.42
N PHE A 51 -7.80 8.89 9.76
CA PHE A 51 -8.56 8.12 8.80
C PHE A 51 -9.56 7.24 9.55
N SER A 52 -10.86 7.50 9.32
CA SER A 52 -11.93 6.70 9.90
C SER A 52 -11.84 5.25 9.41
N LYS A 53 -12.14 4.29 10.29
CA LYS A 53 -12.19 2.85 9.96
C LYS A 53 -10.81 2.22 9.67
N LEU A 54 -9.75 2.79 10.22
CA LEU A 54 -8.44 2.13 10.32
C LEU A 54 -8.42 1.23 11.55
N HIS A 55 -7.94 0.00 11.38
CA HIS A 55 -7.78 -0.96 12.46
C HIS A 55 -6.39 -1.59 12.41
N MET A 56 -5.79 -1.76 13.57
CA MET A 56 -4.56 -2.51 13.78
C MET A 56 -4.80 -3.50 14.93
N LYS A 57 -4.43 -4.76 14.74
CA LYS A 57 -4.51 -5.75 15.83
C LYS A 57 -3.43 -5.50 16.87
N ASP A 58 -2.23 -5.15 16.41
CA ASP A 58 -1.04 -4.92 17.23
C ASP A 58 -0.31 -3.65 16.76
N ARG A 59 -0.57 -2.54 17.46
CA ARG A 59 0.04 -1.25 17.14
C ARG A 59 1.55 -1.23 17.43
N ASP A 60 1.98 -1.92 18.47
CA ASP A 60 3.39 -1.94 18.85
C ASP A 60 4.22 -2.69 17.81
N ARG A 61 3.69 -3.79 17.29
CA ARG A 61 4.29 -4.52 16.17
C ARG A 61 4.40 -3.65 14.92
N VAL A 62 3.36 -2.90 14.56
CA VAL A 62 3.41 -1.95 13.42
C VAL A 62 4.50 -0.92 13.63
N GLN A 63 4.65 -0.40 14.85
CA GLN A 63 5.71 0.55 15.19
C GLN A 63 7.10 -0.08 15.05
N GLU A 64 7.30 -1.30 15.55
CA GLU A 64 8.58 -2.04 15.44
C GLU A 64 8.97 -2.26 13.98
N ILE A 65 8.02 -2.70 13.13
CA ILE A 65 8.25 -2.89 11.70
C ILE A 65 8.67 -1.56 11.05
N LEU A 66 7.91 -0.50 11.26
CA LEU A 66 8.20 0.83 10.70
C LEU A 66 9.55 1.36 11.17
N GLN A 67 9.90 1.16 12.44
CA GLN A 67 11.18 1.57 12.99
C GLN A 67 12.35 0.83 12.35
N SER A 68 12.19 -0.48 12.13
CA SER A 68 13.19 -1.30 11.45
C SER A 68 13.37 -0.87 10.00
N MET A 69 12.28 -0.67 9.26
CA MET A 69 12.30 -0.20 7.87
C MET A 69 12.93 1.20 7.74
N GLN A 70 12.57 2.13 8.64
CA GLN A 70 13.13 3.48 8.66
C GLN A 70 14.65 3.46 8.90
N LYS A 71 15.11 2.63 9.84
CA LYS A 71 16.53 2.44 10.12
C LYS A 71 17.29 1.84 8.94
N ALA A 72 16.68 0.92 8.19
CA ALA A 72 17.26 0.33 6.99
C ALA A 72 17.35 1.31 5.82
N GLY A 73 16.47 2.32 5.79
CA GLY A 73 16.44 3.39 4.81
C GLY A 73 15.66 3.05 3.53
N SER A 74 15.22 4.09 2.83
CA SER A 74 14.34 3.98 1.65
C SER A 74 14.96 3.20 0.48
N LYS A 75 16.29 3.10 0.41
CA LYS A 75 17.00 2.32 -0.62
C LYS A 75 16.79 0.81 -0.50
N THR A 76 16.31 0.32 0.64
CA THR A 76 16.00 -1.10 0.87
C THR A 76 14.51 -1.40 0.70
N LEU A 77 13.68 -0.35 0.46
CA LEU A 77 12.23 -0.47 0.33
C LEU A 77 11.81 -0.84 -1.09
N GLN A 78 10.84 -1.70 -1.21
CA GLN A 78 10.02 -1.93 -2.39
C GLN A 78 8.55 -2.01 -2.00
N VAL A 79 7.66 -1.69 -2.95
CA VAL A 79 6.22 -1.80 -2.76
C VAL A 79 5.69 -2.89 -3.68
N ILE A 80 4.86 -3.78 -3.12
CA ILE A 80 4.15 -4.82 -3.87
C ILE A 80 2.66 -4.59 -3.62
N SER A 81 1.90 -4.41 -4.68
CA SER A 81 0.47 -4.10 -4.60
C SER A 81 -0.34 -4.95 -5.56
N ASP A 82 -1.49 -5.42 -5.10
CA ASP A 82 -2.57 -5.78 -5.99
C ASP A 82 -3.17 -4.51 -6.65
N PHE A 83 -3.99 -4.67 -7.69
CA PHE A 83 -4.54 -3.55 -8.45
C PHE A 83 -6.03 -3.36 -8.26
N ASP A 84 -6.86 -4.33 -8.70
CA ASP A 84 -8.32 -4.23 -8.67
C ASP A 84 -8.81 -4.17 -7.22
N MET A 85 -9.59 -3.15 -6.85
CA MET A 85 -10.12 -2.92 -5.49
C MET A 85 -9.03 -2.65 -4.41
N THR A 86 -7.76 -2.56 -4.82
CA THR A 86 -6.61 -2.18 -3.99
C THR A 86 -6.08 -0.80 -4.38
N LEU A 87 -5.48 -0.63 -5.54
CA LEU A 87 -5.11 0.68 -6.10
C LEU A 87 -6.30 1.35 -6.77
N THR A 88 -7.23 0.58 -7.34
CA THR A 88 -8.53 1.09 -7.79
C THR A 88 -9.52 1.14 -6.63
N ARG A 89 -10.53 2.02 -6.76
CA ARG A 89 -11.64 2.10 -5.81
C ARG A 89 -12.53 0.87 -5.90
N PHE A 90 -13.11 0.50 -4.76
CA PHE A 90 -14.19 -0.49 -4.73
C PHE A 90 -15.53 0.12 -5.15
N GLU A 91 -15.79 1.36 -4.69
CA GLU A 91 -17.05 2.06 -4.92
C GLU A 91 -16.82 3.54 -5.22
N TYR A 92 -17.64 4.09 -6.11
CA TYR A 92 -17.69 5.51 -6.41
C TYR A 92 -19.13 5.95 -6.66
N ASN A 93 -19.58 7.00 -5.96
CA ASN A 93 -20.94 7.54 -6.05
C ASN A 93 -22.05 6.47 -5.88
N GLY A 94 -21.87 5.54 -4.92
CA GLY A 94 -22.84 4.49 -4.62
C GLY A 94 -22.88 3.34 -5.64
N LYS A 95 -21.94 3.30 -6.57
CA LYS A 95 -21.80 2.21 -7.55
C LYS A 95 -20.46 1.49 -7.40
N ARG A 96 -20.48 0.17 -7.53
CA ARG A 96 -19.26 -0.63 -7.56
C ARG A 96 -18.44 -0.29 -8.80
N CYS A 97 -17.16 0.05 -8.59
CA CYS A 97 -16.21 0.27 -9.66
C CYS A 97 -15.92 -1.04 -10.43
N PRO A 98 -15.63 -0.98 -11.73
CA PRO A 98 -15.28 -2.16 -12.51
C PRO A 98 -13.86 -2.64 -12.18
N THR A 99 -13.65 -3.95 -12.25
CA THR A 99 -12.32 -4.57 -12.33
C THR A 99 -11.78 -4.48 -13.77
N CYS A 100 -10.51 -4.82 -13.98
CA CYS A 100 -9.92 -4.88 -15.32
C CYS A 100 -10.71 -5.79 -16.27
N HIS A 101 -11.21 -6.94 -15.80
CA HIS A 101 -12.10 -7.81 -16.57
C HIS A 101 -13.42 -7.13 -16.89
N ASN A 102 -14.07 -6.51 -15.91
CA ASN A 102 -15.36 -5.85 -16.11
C ASN A 102 -15.27 -4.67 -17.09
N ILE A 103 -14.14 -3.94 -17.13
CA ILE A 103 -13.94 -2.87 -18.12
C ILE A 103 -14.09 -3.43 -19.53
N LEU A 104 -13.38 -4.53 -19.82
CA LEU A 104 -13.44 -5.16 -21.13
C LEU A 104 -14.79 -5.81 -21.40
N GLU A 105 -15.31 -6.58 -20.45
CA GLU A 105 -16.58 -7.31 -20.58
C GLU A 105 -17.78 -6.40 -20.82
N ARG A 106 -17.76 -5.17 -20.29
CA ARG A 106 -18.84 -4.19 -20.48
C ARG A 106 -18.67 -3.34 -21.73
N SER A 107 -17.48 -3.34 -22.35
CA SER A 107 -17.19 -2.55 -23.55
C SER A 107 -18.01 -3.00 -24.77
N ASP A 108 -18.06 -2.17 -25.80
CA ASP A 108 -18.72 -2.48 -27.07
C ASP A 108 -17.95 -3.52 -27.90
N ALA A 109 -16.71 -3.84 -27.50
CA ALA A 109 -15.94 -4.91 -28.13
C ALA A 109 -16.51 -6.31 -27.85
N ILE A 110 -17.43 -6.44 -26.88
CA ILE A 110 -18.00 -7.73 -26.43
C ILE A 110 -19.48 -7.81 -26.82
N SER A 111 -19.83 -8.88 -27.56
CA SER A 111 -21.21 -9.13 -27.94
C SER A 111 -22.15 -9.40 -26.76
N SER A 112 -23.42 -9.11 -26.91
CA SER A 112 -24.44 -9.36 -25.87
C SER A 112 -24.53 -10.84 -25.47
N ASP A 113 -24.34 -11.77 -26.41
CA ASP A 113 -24.29 -13.21 -26.12
C ASP A 113 -23.07 -13.57 -25.25
N CYS A 114 -21.91 -13.00 -25.56
CA CYS A 114 -20.71 -13.22 -24.74
C CYS A 114 -20.87 -12.61 -23.33
N LYS A 115 -21.40 -11.39 -23.21
CA LYS A 115 -21.70 -10.77 -21.91
C LYS A 115 -22.58 -11.66 -21.05
N LYS A 116 -23.62 -12.27 -21.65
CA LYS A 116 -24.50 -13.19 -20.94
C LYS A 116 -23.76 -14.43 -20.46
N LYS A 117 -22.91 -15.04 -21.30
CA LYS A 117 -22.13 -16.23 -20.93
C LYS A 117 -21.10 -15.92 -19.80
N LEU A 118 -20.46 -14.76 -19.86
CA LEU A 118 -19.55 -14.28 -18.80
C LEU A 118 -20.30 -14.08 -17.49
N GLN A 119 -21.52 -13.54 -17.53
CA GLN A 119 -22.37 -13.40 -16.35
C GLN A 119 -22.77 -14.77 -15.77
N GLU A 120 -23.11 -15.75 -16.60
CA GLU A 120 -23.41 -17.12 -16.18
C GLU A 120 -22.20 -17.79 -15.48
N LEU A 121 -20.98 -17.53 -15.97
CA LEU A 121 -19.75 -17.96 -15.30
C LEU A 121 -19.58 -17.27 -13.94
N LEU A 122 -19.77 -15.95 -13.87
CA LEU A 122 -19.69 -15.19 -12.64
C LEU A 122 -20.69 -15.73 -11.60
N ASP A 123 -21.94 -15.92 -11.98
CA ASP A 123 -23.01 -16.40 -11.09
C ASP A 123 -22.71 -17.81 -10.55
N LYS A 124 -22.03 -18.65 -11.37
CA LYS A 124 -21.62 -19.99 -10.96
C LYS A 124 -20.44 -20.02 -10.01
N TYR A 125 -19.37 -19.27 -10.34
CA TYR A 125 -18.07 -19.42 -9.67
C TYR A 125 -17.80 -18.42 -8.55
N TYR A 126 -18.34 -17.20 -8.62
CA TYR A 126 -18.12 -16.19 -7.59
C TYR A 126 -18.60 -16.63 -6.19
N PRO A 127 -19.77 -17.30 -6.04
CA PRO A 127 -20.16 -17.85 -4.73
C PRO A 127 -19.17 -18.85 -4.17
N ILE A 128 -18.46 -19.60 -5.04
CA ILE A 128 -17.43 -20.56 -4.63
C ILE A 128 -16.17 -19.85 -4.18
N GLU A 129 -15.75 -18.83 -4.93
CA GLU A 129 -14.57 -18.04 -4.60
C GLU A 129 -14.66 -17.45 -3.20
N ILE A 130 -15.81 -16.88 -2.85
CA ILE A 130 -16.04 -16.21 -1.58
C ILE A 130 -16.49 -17.13 -0.44
N ASP A 131 -16.70 -18.42 -0.68
CA ASP A 131 -17.11 -19.39 0.34
C ASP A 131 -15.99 -19.61 1.35
N THR A 132 -16.19 -19.18 2.58
CA THR A 132 -15.21 -19.33 3.68
C THR A 132 -15.12 -20.74 4.24
N LYS A 133 -16.05 -21.64 3.88
CA LYS A 133 -16.09 -23.04 4.35
C LYS A 133 -15.28 -23.98 3.46
N ARG A 134 -15.01 -23.59 2.22
CA ARG A 134 -14.20 -24.38 1.28
C ARG A 134 -12.72 -24.06 1.46
N SER A 135 -11.87 -25.07 1.36
CA SER A 135 -10.43 -24.89 1.37
C SER A 135 -9.93 -24.25 0.04
N VAL A 136 -8.73 -23.68 0.05
CA VAL A 136 -8.09 -23.15 -1.16
C VAL A 136 -7.88 -24.24 -2.21
N GLU A 137 -7.48 -25.46 -1.76
CA GLU A 137 -7.25 -26.61 -2.61
C GLU A 137 -8.51 -27.05 -3.35
N GLU A 138 -9.68 -26.96 -2.71
CA GLU A 138 -10.98 -27.25 -3.34
C GLU A 138 -11.43 -26.17 -4.33
N LYS A 139 -11.06 -24.90 -4.07
CA LYS A 139 -11.42 -23.77 -4.91
C LYS A 139 -10.52 -23.64 -6.15
N MET A 140 -9.22 -23.92 -6.00
CA MET A 140 -8.22 -23.67 -7.03
C MET A 140 -8.58 -24.26 -8.40
N PRO A 141 -8.94 -25.54 -8.56
CA PRO A 141 -9.30 -26.08 -9.88
C PRO A 141 -10.54 -25.40 -10.48
N LEU A 142 -11.48 -24.96 -9.66
CA LEU A 142 -12.69 -24.29 -10.09
C LEU A 142 -12.40 -22.85 -10.55
N MET A 143 -11.43 -22.17 -9.93
CA MET A 143 -10.96 -20.86 -10.39
C MET A 143 -10.22 -20.97 -11.71
N VAL A 144 -9.36 -21.95 -11.88
CA VAL A 144 -8.69 -22.22 -13.17
C VAL A 144 -9.73 -22.49 -14.26
N GLU A 145 -10.73 -23.31 -13.98
CA GLU A 145 -11.84 -23.59 -14.93
C GLU A 145 -12.57 -22.30 -15.30
N TRP A 146 -12.91 -21.48 -14.33
CA TRP A 146 -13.62 -20.21 -14.53
C TRP A 146 -12.85 -19.27 -15.45
N TRP A 147 -11.62 -18.94 -15.06
CA TRP A 147 -10.79 -17.99 -15.78
C TRP A 147 -10.43 -18.48 -17.17
N THR A 148 -10.15 -19.79 -17.34
CA THR A 148 -9.89 -20.37 -18.65
C THR A 148 -11.09 -20.20 -19.58
N LYS A 149 -12.31 -20.53 -19.12
CA LYS A 149 -13.54 -20.35 -19.90
C LYS A 149 -13.82 -18.88 -20.23
N ALA A 150 -13.58 -17.98 -19.26
CA ALA A 150 -13.76 -16.54 -19.49
C ALA A 150 -12.78 -16.04 -20.57
N HIS A 151 -11.51 -16.41 -20.50
CA HIS A 151 -10.50 -16.05 -21.49
C HIS A 151 -10.82 -16.61 -22.88
N GLU A 152 -11.27 -17.86 -22.97
CA GLU A 152 -11.74 -18.45 -24.25
C GLU A 152 -12.91 -17.67 -24.87
N LEU A 153 -13.88 -17.24 -24.05
CA LEU A 153 -14.99 -16.40 -24.52
C LEU A 153 -14.48 -15.07 -25.06
N LEU A 154 -13.53 -14.42 -24.39
CA LEU A 154 -12.94 -13.15 -24.82
C LEU A 154 -12.14 -13.30 -26.12
N VAL A 155 -11.34 -14.35 -26.26
CA VAL A 155 -10.58 -14.65 -27.50
C VAL A 155 -11.52 -14.80 -28.70
N ASN A 156 -12.66 -15.47 -28.53
CA ASN A 156 -13.65 -15.66 -29.55
C ASN A 156 -14.34 -14.36 -30.01
N GLN A 157 -14.21 -13.25 -29.25
CA GLN A 157 -14.78 -11.95 -29.65
C GLN A 157 -13.91 -11.19 -30.66
N LYS A 158 -12.69 -11.66 -30.95
CA LYS A 158 -11.77 -11.00 -31.90
C LYS A 158 -11.50 -9.53 -31.51
N ILE A 159 -11.28 -9.31 -30.24
CA ILE A 159 -11.01 -7.98 -29.66
C ILE A 159 -9.77 -7.39 -30.34
N LYS A 160 -9.85 -6.12 -30.72
CA LYS A 160 -8.73 -5.40 -31.31
C LYS A 160 -7.96 -4.62 -30.26
N LYS A 161 -6.64 -4.62 -30.35
CA LYS A 161 -5.74 -3.93 -29.44
C LYS A 161 -5.99 -2.43 -29.39
N ASP A 162 -6.27 -1.81 -30.53
CA ASP A 162 -6.54 -0.37 -30.65
C ASP A 162 -7.83 0.09 -29.97
N GLY A 163 -8.78 -0.83 -29.73
CA GLY A 163 -10.02 -0.54 -28.99
C GLY A 163 -9.88 -0.52 -27.46
N LEU A 164 -8.75 -1.00 -26.91
CA LEU A 164 -8.59 -1.11 -25.44
C LEU A 164 -8.56 0.25 -24.74
N ALA A 165 -7.91 1.24 -25.36
CA ALA A 165 -7.82 2.59 -24.78
C ALA A 165 -9.20 3.25 -24.68
N GLU A 166 -10.08 3.07 -25.67
CA GLU A 166 -11.45 3.57 -25.63
C GLU A 166 -12.28 2.84 -24.56
N ALA A 167 -12.16 1.52 -24.48
CA ALA A 167 -12.85 0.74 -23.45
C ALA A 167 -12.49 1.19 -22.03
N VAL A 168 -11.23 1.52 -21.78
CA VAL A 168 -10.79 2.08 -20.48
C VAL A 168 -11.33 3.49 -20.27
N LYS A 169 -11.23 4.36 -21.28
CA LYS A 169 -11.71 5.74 -21.22
C LYS A 169 -13.20 5.84 -20.92
N ASP A 170 -14.00 4.97 -21.51
CA ASP A 170 -15.45 4.93 -21.34
C ASP A 170 -15.88 4.22 -20.05
N SER A 171 -14.92 3.56 -19.38
CA SER A 171 -15.19 2.88 -18.12
C SER A 171 -15.32 3.86 -16.96
N GLU A 172 -16.00 3.43 -15.90
CA GLU A 172 -16.07 4.15 -14.63
C GLU A 172 -14.93 3.75 -13.67
N ALA A 173 -13.84 3.17 -14.17
CA ALA A 173 -12.69 2.80 -13.37
C ALA A 173 -12.03 4.03 -12.74
N LYS A 174 -11.74 3.97 -11.47
CA LYS A 174 -11.13 5.07 -10.71
C LYS A 174 -10.02 4.53 -9.83
N LEU A 175 -8.87 5.18 -9.83
CA LEU A 175 -7.87 4.98 -8.80
C LEU A 175 -8.35 5.59 -7.47
N ARG A 176 -7.87 5.07 -6.34
CA ARG A 176 -8.16 5.64 -5.02
C ARG A 176 -7.58 7.05 -4.91
N ASP A 177 -8.25 7.93 -4.16
CA ASP A 177 -7.74 9.28 -3.93
C ASP A 177 -6.34 9.26 -3.35
N GLY A 178 -5.51 10.19 -3.79
CA GLY A 178 -4.10 10.26 -3.40
C GLY A 178 -3.19 9.33 -4.23
N TYR A 179 -3.72 8.70 -5.30
CA TYR A 179 -2.94 7.85 -6.19
C TYR A 179 -1.76 8.61 -6.84
N GLN A 180 -1.99 9.84 -7.27
CA GLN A 180 -0.94 10.63 -7.92
C GLN A 180 0.25 10.80 -6.98
N TYR A 181 0.02 11.23 -5.74
CA TYR A 181 1.09 11.31 -4.75
C TYR A 181 1.79 9.95 -4.55
N PHE A 182 1.03 8.86 -4.46
CA PHE A 182 1.57 7.52 -4.27
C PHE A 182 2.57 7.14 -5.37
N PHE A 183 2.15 7.24 -6.62
CA PHE A 183 3.00 6.88 -7.76
C PHE A 183 4.18 7.83 -7.95
N ASP A 184 3.92 9.15 -7.90
CA ASP A 184 4.94 10.18 -8.10
C ASP A 184 6.02 10.10 -7.00
N HIS A 185 5.62 9.99 -5.75
CA HIS A 185 6.55 9.93 -4.63
C HIS A 185 7.42 8.67 -4.64
N LEU A 186 6.85 7.50 -5.00
CA LEU A 186 7.64 6.27 -5.18
C LEU A 186 8.66 6.44 -6.32
N ASN A 187 8.28 7.08 -7.42
CA ASN A 187 9.18 7.34 -8.54
C ASN A 187 10.28 8.33 -8.17
N GLU A 188 9.96 9.44 -7.51
CA GLU A 188 10.92 10.47 -7.06
C GLU A 188 11.99 9.88 -6.13
N HIS A 189 11.60 8.93 -5.28
CA HIS A 189 12.53 8.24 -4.36
C HIS A 189 13.13 6.96 -4.94
N SER A 190 12.89 6.67 -6.23
CA SER A 190 13.37 5.47 -6.92
C SER A 190 13.00 4.18 -6.17
N ILE A 191 11.80 4.14 -5.58
CA ILE A 191 11.26 2.96 -4.89
C ILE A 191 10.50 2.12 -5.92
N PRO A 192 10.91 0.86 -6.16
CA PRO A 192 10.21 -0.02 -7.08
C PRO A 192 8.79 -0.29 -6.62
N LEU A 193 7.84 -0.22 -7.56
CA LEU A 193 6.45 -0.62 -7.40
C LEU A 193 6.15 -1.81 -8.30
N LEU A 194 5.96 -2.98 -7.70
CA LEU A 194 5.43 -4.15 -8.39
C LEU A 194 3.91 -4.17 -8.23
N ILE A 195 3.18 -4.07 -9.33
CA ILE A 195 1.74 -4.33 -9.37
C ILE A 195 1.54 -5.78 -9.79
N PHE A 196 1.00 -6.59 -8.89
CA PHE A 196 0.79 -8.03 -9.11
C PHE A 196 -0.70 -8.33 -9.10
N SER A 197 -1.30 -8.48 -10.27
CA SER A 197 -2.74 -8.56 -10.46
C SER A 197 -3.18 -9.84 -11.19
N ALA A 198 -4.32 -10.40 -10.76
CA ALA A 198 -5.01 -11.44 -11.49
C ALA A 198 -5.89 -10.87 -12.64
N GLY A 199 -5.92 -9.56 -12.81
CA GLY A 199 -6.65 -8.86 -13.87
C GLY A 199 -6.03 -9.02 -15.26
N ILE A 200 -6.50 -8.21 -16.20
CA ILE A 200 -5.97 -8.13 -17.57
C ILE A 200 -4.91 -7.04 -17.63
N GLY A 201 -3.64 -7.42 -17.85
CA GLY A 201 -2.49 -6.53 -17.78
C GLY A 201 -2.56 -5.35 -18.75
N ASP A 202 -3.01 -5.60 -20.01
CA ASP A 202 -3.16 -4.54 -21.02
C ASP A 202 -4.18 -3.47 -20.58
N ILE A 203 -5.26 -3.87 -19.92
CA ILE A 203 -6.28 -2.95 -19.39
C ILE A 203 -5.73 -2.20 -18.18
N LEU A 204 -5.06 -2.90 -17.25
CA LEU A 204 -4.43 -2.33 -16.07
C LEU A 204 -3.43 -1.24 -16.45
N GLU A 205 -2.51 -1.55 -17.36
CA GLU A 205 -1.51 -0.58 -17.81
C GLU A 205 -2.16 0.62 -18.49
N GLU A 206 -3.24 0.42 -19.24
CA GLU A 206 -3.96 1.51 -19.88
C GLU A 206 -4.65 2.42 -18.86
N VAL A 207 -5.23 1.87 -17.77
CA VAL A 207 -5.79 2.68 -16.67
C VAL A 207 -4.73 3.58 -16.06
N ILE A 208 -3.56 3.06 -15.71
CA ILE A 208 -2.49 3.87 -15.11
C ILE A 208 -1.82 4.81 -16.11
N ARG A 209 -1.84 4.50 -17.42
CA ARG A 209 -1.36 5.38 -18.49
C ARG A 209 -2.28 6.58 -18.69
N GLN A 210 -3.59 6.36 -18.72
CA GLN A 210 -4.58 7.44 -18.88
C GLN A 210 -4.66 8.36 -17.64
N THR A 211 -4.21 7.88 -16.49
CA THR A 211 -4.07 8.71 -15.27
C THR A 211 -2.67 9.34 -15.13
N GLU A 212 -1.81 9.20 -16.15
CA GLU A 212 -0.48 9.83 -16.26
C GLU A 212 0.51 9.45 -15.14
N VAL A 213 0.34 8.27 -14.52
CA VAL A 213 1.19 7.80 -13.40
C VAL A 213 1.97 6.52 -13.71
N PHE A 214 2.07 6.15 -14.99
CA PHE A 214 2.86 4.99 -15.40
C PHE A 214 4.35 5.34 -15.48
N HIS A 215 5.00 5.40 -14.33
CA HIS A 215 6.41 5.76 -14.21
C HIS A 215 7.37 4.58 -14.45
N PRO A 216 8.67 4.85 -14.73
CA PRO A 216 9.67 3.81 -15.01
C PRO A 216 9.93 2.82 -13.86
N ASN A 217 9.62 3.19 -12.61
CA ASN A 217 9.77 2.34 -11.44
C ASN A 217 8.61 1.34 -11.26
N VAL A 218 7.58 1.40 -12.12
CA VAL A 218 6.41 0.52 -12.07
C VAL A 218 6.65 -0.71 -12.94
N LYS A 219 6.51 -1.89 -12.34
CA LYS A 219 6.50 -3.19 -13.02
C LYS A 219 5.14 -3.85 -12.81
N VAL A 220 4.58 -4.45 -13.86
CA VAL A 220 3.32 -5.18 -13.79
C VAL A 220 3.54 -6.66 -14.08
N ILE A 221 2.97 -7.50 -13.22
CA ILE A 221 2.81 -8.95 -13.42
C ILE A 221 1.31 -9.23 -13.44
N SER A 222 0.78 -9.70 -14.56
CA SER A 222 -0.65 -9.89 -14.77
C SER A 222 -0.94 -10.82 -15.95
N ASN A 223 -2.20 -11.10 -16.23
CA ASN A 223 -2.63 -11.85 -17.43
C ASN A 223 -2.61 -10.93 -18.65
N TYR A 224 -1.61 -11.07 -19.52
CA TYR A 224 -1.48 -10.26 -20.72
C TYR A 224 -2.14 -10.92 -21.93
N MET A 225 -2.75 -10.12 -22.77
CA MET A 225 -3.30 -10.52 -24.06
C MET A 225 -2.18 -10.80 -25.07
N ASP A 226 -2.39 -11.78 -25.92
CA ASP A 226 -1.54 -12.08 -27.07
C ASP A 226 -2.30 -11.77 -28.36
N PHE A 227 -1.80 -10.77 -29.09
CA PHE A 227 -2.41 -10.31 -30.34
C PHE A 227 -1.66 -10.88 -31.55
N ASP A 228 -2.39 -11.14 -32.61
CA ASP A 228 -1.81 -11.49 -33.91
C ASP A 228 -1.23 -10.23 -34.62
N GLU A 229 -0.66 -10.44 -35.81
CA GLU A 229 -0.07 -9.36 -36.60
C GLU A 229 -1.07 -8.28 -37.03
N SER A 230 -2.36 -8.60 -37.07
CA SER A 230 -3.44 -7.65 -37.38
C SER A 230 -3.95 -6.92 -36.14
N GLY A 231 -3.39 -7.19 -34.95
CA GLY A 231 -3.81 -6.62 -33.69
C GLY A 231 -5.07 -7.24 -33.10
N VAL A 232 -5.45 -8.44 -33.54
CA VAL A 232 -6.62 -9.17 -33.03
C VAL A 232 -6.19 -10.14 -31.94
N LEU A 233 -6.95 -10.17 -30.82
CA LEU A 233 -6.72 -11.09 -29.70
C LEU A 233 -6.81 -12.55 -30.19
N LYS A 234 -5.74 -13.31 -29.98
CA LYS A 234 -5.65 -14.75 -30.34
C LYS A 234 -5.51 -15.67 -29.12
N ALA A 235 -4.94 -15.16 -28.02
CA ALA A 235 -4.70 -15.92 -26.79
C ALA A 235 -4.40 -14.99 -25.61
N PHE A 236 -4.20 -15.56 -24.43
CA PHE A 236 -3.51 -14.91 -23.30
C PHE A 236 -2.10 -15.50 -23.16
N LYS A 237 -1.15 -14.67 -22.70
CA LYS A 237 0.27 -15.04 -22.58
C LYS A 237 0.56 -15.74 -21.27
N GLY A 238 1.44 -16.73 -21.31
CA GLY A 238 1.98 -17.38 -20.12
C GLY A 238 0.98 -18.23 -19.36
N GLU A 239 1.30 -18.49 -18.10
CA GLU A 239 0.42 -19.22 -17.20
C GLU A 239 -0.63 -18.29 -16.60
N LEU A 240 -1.82 -18.82 -16.39
CA LEU A 240 -2.94 -18.09 -15.81
C LEU A 240 -2.64 -17.68 -14.38
N ILE A 241 -2.76 -16.38 -14.10
CA ILE A 241 -2.68 -15.81 -12.75
C ILE A 241 -4.11 -15.64 -12.21
N HIS A 242 -4.36 -16.17 -11.02
CA HIS A 242 -5.61 -16.00 -10.30
C HIS A 242 -5.36 -15.77 -8.80
N ILE A 243 -6.41 -15.46 -8.04
CA ILE A 243 -6.32 -15.05 -6.63
C ILE A 243 -5.55 -16.05 -5.74
N TYR A 244 -5.56 -17.35 -6.04
CA TYR A 244 -4.96 -18.38 -5.20
C TYR A 244 -3.58 -18.86 -5.68
N ASN A 245 -3.06 -18.37 -6.82
CA ASN A 245 -1.72 -18.75 -7.32
C ASN A 245 -0.74 -17.58 -7.43
N LYS A 246 -1.01 -16.47 -6.75
CA LYS A 246 -0.08 -15.32 -6.75
C LYS A 246 1.30 -15.70 -6.16
N LYS A 247 1.38 -16.68 -5.29
CA LYS A 247 2.63 -17.25 -4.80
C LYS A 247 3.46 -17.87 -5.92
N GLU A 248 2.85 -18.75 -6.70
CA GLU A 248 3.49 -19.44 -7.83
C GLU A 248 3.90 -18.41 -8.90
N GLY A 249 3.03 -17.44 -9.18
CA GLY A 249 3.33 -16.33 -10.08
C GLY A 249 4.54 -15.49 -9.61
N ALA A 250 4.67 -15.24 -8.32
CA ALA A 250 5.84 -14.57 -7.76
C ALA A 250 7.11 -15.41 -7.95
N LEU A 251 7.06 -16.72 -7.70
CA LEU A 251 8.21 -17.62 -7.87
C LEU A 251 8.64 -17.74 -9.34
N LEU A 252 7.70 -17.71 -10.30
CA LEU A 252 7.99 -17.74 -11.74
C LEU A 252 8.70 -16.45 -12.23
N ASN A 253 8.52 -15.34 -11.54
CA ASN A 253 9.13 -14.05 -11.88
C ASN A 253 10.42 -13.76 -11.10
N THR A 254 11.18 -14.78 -10.76
CA THR A 254 12.41 -14.68 -9.96
C THR A 254 13.42 -13.69 -10.53
N GLY A 255 13.50 -13.49 -11.84
CA GLY A 255 14.39 -12.50 -12.47
C GLY A 255 14.14 -11.09 -11.93
N HIS A 256 12.85 -10.66 -11.81
CA HIS A 256 12.51 -9.37 -11.24
C HIS A 256 12.95 -9.27 -9.78
N PHE A 257 12.68 -10.28 -8.96
CA PHE A 257 13.08 -10.26 -7.55
C PHE A 257 14.59 -10.34 -7.36
N GLN A 258 15.34 -11.00 -8.26
CA GLN A 258 16.81 -11.00 -8.25
C GLN A 258 17.40 -9.62 -8.54
N GLU A 259 16.80 -8.84 -9.45
CA GLU A 259 17.19 -7.45 -9.71
C GLU A 259 16.99 -6.58 -8.46
N LEU A 260 15.99 -6.89 -7.65
CA LEU A 260 15.63 -6.19 -6.43
C LEU A 260 16.16 -6.83 -5.14
N ARG A 261 17.19 -7.70 -5.22
CA ARG A 261 17.71 -8.44 -4.05
C ARG A 261 18.17 -7.56 -2.87
N THR A 262 18.48 -6.29 -3.12
CA THR A 262 18.84 -5.33 -2.06
C THR A 262 17.63 -4.64 -1.45
N ARG A 263 16.42 -4.90 -1.95
CA ARG A 263 15.16 -4.34 -1.49
C ARG A 263 14.47 -5.32 -0.53
N THR A 264 15.06 -5.49 0.66
CA THR A 264 14.65 -6.49 1.67
C THR A 264 13.46 -6.07 2.53
N ASN A 265 13.03 -4.81 2.42
CA ASN A 265 11.89 -4.26 3.13
C ASN A 265 10.70 -4.09 2.18
N VAL A 266 9.55 -4.64 2.55
CA VAL A 266 8.36 -4.69 1.70
C VAL A 266 7.19 -3.96 2.33
N LEU A 267 6.58 -3.02 1.58
CA LEU A 267 5.22 -2.55 1.84
C LEU A 267 4.27 -3.31 0.91
N LEU A 268 3.38 -4.13 1.47
CA LEU A 268 2.43 -4.94 0.73
C LEU A 268 1.02 -4.36 0.86
N LEU A 269 0.35 -4.15 -0.27
CA LEU A 269 -1.04 -3.68 -0.35
C LEU A 269 -1.91 -4.73 -1.03
N GLY A 270 -3.05 -5.06 -0.45
CA GLY A 270 -4.00 -6.01 -1.04
C GLY A 270 -5.41 -5.84 -0.53
N ASP A 271 -6.39 -6.41 -1.23
CA ASP A 271 -7.80 -6.45 -0.80
C ASP A 271 -8.32 -7.86 -0.56
N SER A 272 -7.47 -8.87 -0.71
CA SER A 272 -7.79 -10.26 -0.49
C SER A 272 -6.72 -11.00 0.33
N LEU A 273 -7.08 -12.12 0.95
CA LEU A 273 -6.09 -12.97 1.66
C LEU A 273 -5.12 -13.66 0.68
N GLY A 274 -5.48 -13.79 -0.59
CA GLY A 274 -4.59 -14.31 -1.64
C GLY A 274 -3.39 -13.40 -1.93
N ASP A 275 -3.51 -12.09 -1.66
CA ASP A 275 -2.47 -11.11 -1.91
C ASP A 275 -1.29 -11.21 -0.95
N LEU A 276 -1.50 -11.83 0.21
CA LEU A 276 -0.46 -11.98 1.24
C LEU A 276 0.78 -12.72 0.74
N ASN A 277 0.62 -13.55 -0.28
CA ASN A 277 1.69 -14.37 -0.84
C ASN A 277 2.43 -13.71 -2.01
N MET A 278 2.06 -12.49 -2.41
CA MET A 278 2.72 -11.77 -3.52
C MET A 278 4.20 -11.47 -3.25
N ALA A 279 4.58 -11.38 -1.97
CA ALA A 279 5.96 -11.13 -1.56
C ALA A 279 6.82 -12.39 -1.39
N ASP A 280 6.27 -13.59 -1.62
CA ASP A 280 6.99 -14.86 -1.42
C ASP A 280 8.20 -15.04 -2.36
N GLY A 281 8.29 -14.24 -3.43
CA GLY A 281 9.46 -14.19 -4.32
C GLY A 281 10.61 -13.31 -3.82
N VAL A 282 10.40 -12.50 -2.79
CA VAL A 282 11.42 -11.58 -2.25
C VAL A 282 12.46 -12.37 -1.46
N GLN A 283 13.71 -12.30 -1.91
CA GLN A 283 14.84 -12.96 -1.24
C GLN A 283 15.29 -12.14 -0.03
N ASP A 284 15.73 -12.83 1.03
CA ASP A 284 16.28 -12.23 2.25
C ASP A 284 15.40 -11.11 2.83
N MET A 285 14.08 -11.29 2.77
CA MET A 285 13.12 -10.32 3.28
C MET A 285 13.32 -10.09 4.79
N GLU A 286 13.66 -8.86 5.17
CA GLU A 286 13.89 -8.46 6.56
C GLU A 286 12.62 -8.01 7.25
N ASN A 287 11.85 -7.16 6.58
CA ASN A 287 10.60 -6.63 7.11
C ASN A 287 9.51 -6.61 6.04
N ILE A 288 8.29 -6.83 6.47
CA ILE A 288 7.09 -6.64 5.66
C ILE A 288 6.02 -5.95 6.48
N LEU A 289 5.47 -4.84 5.95
CA LEU A 289 4.27 -4.19 6.47
C LEU A 289 3.12 -4.46 5.51
N LYS A 290 2.05 -5.06 6.01
CA LYS A 290 0.88 -5.50 5.22
C LYS A 290 -0.30 -4.59 5.49
N ILE A 291 -0.81 -3.91 4.45
CA ILE A 291 -2.01 -3.07 4.52
C ILE A 291 -3.12 -3.72 3.70
N GLY A 292 -4.23 -4.08 4.35
CA GLY A 292 -5.38 -4.72 3.73
C GLY A 292 -6.56 -3.78 3.57
N PHE A 293 -7.17 -3.74 2.37
CA PHE A 293 -8.40 -3.02 2.09
C PHE A 293 -9.60 -3.97 2.22
N LEU A 294 -10.32 -3.89 3.32
CA LEU A 294 -11.55 -4.66 3.53
C LEU A 294 -12.74 -3.90 2.97
N ASN A 295 -13.09 -4.19 1.73
CA ASN A 295 -14.07 -3.42 0.96
C ASN A 295 -15.53 -3.84 1.20
N ASP A 296 -15.78 -5.15 1.34
CA ASP A 296 -17.13 -5.71 1.51
C ASP A 296 -17.16 -6.82 2.57
N LYS A 297 -18.37 -7.32 2.89
CA LYS A 297 -18.60 -8.39 3.86
C LYS A 297 -17.82 -8.21 5.17
N VAL A 298 -17.82 -6.94 5.65
CA VAL A 298 -16.98 -6.51 6.77
C VAL A 298 -17.17 -7.38 7.99
N GLU A 299 -18.41 -7.64 8.40
CA GLU A 299 -18.70 -8.44 9.61
C GLU A 299 -18.21 -9.89 9.52
N GLU A 300 -18.24 -10.46 8.31
CA GLU A 300 -17.81 -11.84 8.07
C GLU A 300 -16.28 -11.97 8.00
N ARG A 301 -15.60 -10.95 7.45
CA ARG A 301 -14.18 -11.02 7.08
C ARG A 301 -13.24 -10.24 8.01
N LYS A 302 -13.77 -9.36 8.84
CA LYS A 302 -12.94 -8.45 9.67
C LYS A 302 -11.90 -9.19 10.50
N GLN A 303 -12.29 -10.30 11.14
CA GLN A 303 -11.36 -11.03 12.01
C GLN A 303 -10.23 -11.67 11.21
N SER A 304 -10.53 -12.31 10.07
CA SER A 304 -9.48 -12.92 9.22
C SER A 304 -8.51 -11.90 8.65
N TYR A 305 -8.99 -10.67 8.32
CA TYR A 305 -8.11 -9.59 7.88
C TYR A 305 -7.23 -9.07 9.02
N LEU A 306 -7.79 -8.88 10.22
CA LEU A 306 -7.01 -8.46 11.41
C LEU A 306 -5.97 -9.52 11.82
N ASP A 307 -6.22 -10.79 11.54
CA ASP A 307 -5.26 -11.86 11.82
C ASP A 307 -4.14 -11.96 10.78
N SER A 308 -4.31 -11.36 9.60
CA SER A 308 -3.44 -11.53 8.44
C SER A 308 -2.72 -10.27 7.99
N TYR A 309 -3.33 -9.11 8.14
CA TYR A 309 -2.79 -7.79 7.80
C TYR A 309 -2.41 -7.01 9.07
N ASP A 310 -1.34 -6.25 9.00
CA ASP A 310 -0.89 -5.39 10.11
C ASP A 310 -1.78 -4.16 10.29
N ILE A 311 -2.25 -3.59 9.17
CA ILE A 311 -3.20 -2.48 9.11
C ILE A 311 -4.36 -2.88 8.22
N VAL A 312 -5.58 -2.71 8.69
CA VAL A 312 -6.83 -2.99 7.94
C VAL A 312 -7.61 -1.70 7.75
N LEU A 313 -7.91 -1.37 6.50
CA LEU A 313 -8.68 -0.20 6.08
C LEU A 313 -10.07 -0.65 5.62
N ILE A 314 -11.11 -0.33 6.40
CA ILE A 314 -12.47 -0.80 6.13
C ILE A 314 -13.21 0.23 5.26
N LYS A 315 -13.67 -0.20 4.06
CA LYS A 315 -14.40 0.66 3.10
C LYS A 315 -13.72 2.02 2.91
N HIS A 316 -12.44 2.00 2.65
CA HIS A 316 -11.59 3.18 2.59
C HIS A 316 -11.17 3.45 1.15
N GLU A 317 -11.64 4.55 0.56
CA GLU A 317 -11.48 4.85 -0.87
C GLU A 317 -10.28 5.76 -1.19
N THR A 318 -9.29 5.82 -0.28
CA THR A 318 -8.07 6.63 -0.47
C THR A 318 -6.79 5.85 -0.19
N LEU A 319 -5.67 6.28 -0.73
CA LEU A 319 -4.31 5.82 -0.42
C LEU A 319 -3.65 6.66 0.69
N GLY A 320 -4.45 7.38 1.50
CA GLY A 320 -3.91 8.28 2.52
C GLY A 320 -3.01 7.58 3.54
N VAL A 321 -3.39 6.38 4.00
CA VAL A 321 -2.58 5.60 4.95
C VAL A 321 -1.32 5.04 4.29
N PRO A 322 -1.36 4.37 3.12
CA PRO A 322 -0.15 4.02 2.37
C PRO A 322 0.79 5.21 2.13
N ASN A 323 0.24 6.36 1.74
CA ASN A 323 1.01 7.59 1.50
C ASN A 323 1.69 8.11 2.77
N ALA A 324 1.00 8.08 3.91
CA ALA A 324 1.60 8.46 5.18
C ALA A 324 2.75 7.51 5.58
N VAL A 325 2.59 6.19 5.35
CA VAL A 325 3.66 5.20 5.57
C VAL A 325 4.87 5.49 4.69
N ILE A 326 4.67 5.66 3.39
CA ILE A 326 5.78 5.91 2.45
C ILE A 326 6.51 7.20 2.83
N ARG A 327 5.79 8.29 3.09
CA ARG A 327 6.37 9.55 3.54
C ARG A 327 7.18 9.37 4.82
N PHE A 328 6.61 8.69 5.83
CA PHE A 328 7.32 8.42 7.08
C PHE A 328 8.64 7.67 6.88
N LEU A 329 8.68 6.73 5.92
CA LEU A 329 9.87 5.94 5.59
C LEU A 329 10.90 6.70 4.73
N THR A 330 10.49 7.77 4.04
CA THR A 330 11.36 8.56 3.13
C THR A 330 11.85 9.87 3.74
N ASP A 331 11.05 10.55 4.57
CA ASP A 331 11.36 11.88 5.13
C ASP A 331 12.43 11.86 6.23
N SER A 332 12.91 10.69 6.63
CA SER A 332 13.86 10.55 7.75
C SER A 332 15.32 10.40 7.32
N ASN A 333 15.66 10.69 6.06
CA ASN A 333 17.02 10.60 5.50
C ASN A 333 17.59 11.94 5.13
#